data_70c1262174a29f6069eea2fef3fd6b73
#
_entry.id   70c1262174a29f6069eea2fef3fd6b73
#
_cell.length_a   1.000
_cell.length_b   1.000
_cell.length_c   1.000
_cell.angle_alpha   90.00
_cell.angle_beta   90.00
_cell.angle_gamma   90.00
#
_symmetry.space_group_name_H-M   'P 1'
#
loop_
_entity.id
_entity.type
_entity.pdbx_description
1 polymer ?
#
loop_
_entity_poly.entity_id
_entity_poly.type
_entity_poly.pdbx_seq_one_letter_code
_entity_poly.pdbx_strand_id
1 'polypeptide(L)'
;MGGENSMITDDVKTMLFEAATFDGTNIRKSTKKIGLRTDASGKFEKGLDPELALEAMNRACDLIEQLGAGEVVGGVVDIYDEPVSKKRISFEPDKYNALLGTNVSKEDMLSYFKRLEVEYDEASNELIIPTFRQDLNRDADIAEEVARFFGYDNIPTTLPHGEATAGKKSFSARVEDVVMNIAEQNGFCGGMCYSFESPKVFDKLLLPDNDQLRQAIVIANPLGED
;
A
#
# COMPACT_ATOMS: atom_id res chain seq x y z
N MET A 1 13.13 16.56 11.13
CA MET A 1 13.13 17.96 10.65
C MET A 1 13.98 18.76 11.59
N GLY A 2 14.99 19.50 11.06
CA GLY A 2 15.77 20.43 11.83
C GLY A 2 14.94 21.66 12.23
N GLY A 3 15.19 22.20 13.42
CA GLY A 3 14.64 23.49 13.81
C GLY A 3 15.43 24.65 13.21
N GLU A 4 14.89 25.87 13.28
CA GLU A 4 15.55 27.07 12.77
C GLU A 4 16.98 27.25 13.28
N ASN A 5 17.24 26.83 14.52
CA ASN A 5 18.55 26.95 15.18
C ASN A 5 19.50 25.76 14.93
N SER A 6 19.05 24.72 14.24
CA SER A 6 19.81 23.48 14.00
C SER A 6 19.81 23.02 12.54
N MET A 7 19.32 23.87 11.65
CA MET A 7 19.41 23.63 10.21
C MET A 7 20.85 23.78 9.71
N ILE A 8 21.17 23.08 8.63
CA ILE A 8 22.47 23.18 7.98
C ILE A 8 22.60 24.53 7.29
N THR A 9 23.71 25.20 7.56
CA THR A 9 24.11 26.49 6.96
C THR A 9 25.52 26.35 6.35
N ASP A 10 25.95 27.35 5.58
CA ASP A 10 27.28 27.36 4.95
C ASP A 10 28.45 27.34 5.95
N ASP A 11 28.20 27.73 7.20
CA ASP A 11 29.20 27.75 8.28
C ASP A 11 29.36 26.44 9.02
N VAL A 12 28.52 25.44 8.75
CA VAL A 12 28.54 24.14 9.43
C VAL A 12 29.79 23.36 9.02
N LYS A 13 30.61 22.97 10.02
CA LYS A 13 31.82 22.18 9.82
C LYS A 13 31.74 20.78 10.39
N THR A 14 30.77 20.53 11.27
CA THR A 14 30.56 19.23 11.91
C THR A 14 29.10 18.85 11.81
N MET A 15 28.82 17.65 11.35
CA MET A 15 27.48 17.13 11.20
C MET A 15 27.33 15.81 11.94
N LEU A 16 26.15 15.58 12.49
CA LEU A 16 25.74 14.30 13.03
C LEU A 16 24.74 13.66 12.06
N PHE A 17 25.02 12.43 11.63
CA PHE A 17 24.10 11.67 10.81
C PHE A 17 23.20 10.81 11.69
N GLU A 18 21.93 10.73 11.35
CA GLU A 18 20.94 9.87 11.97
C GLU A 18 20.44 8.86 10.93
N ALA A 19 20.47 7.58 11.27
CA ALA A 19 19.74 6.53 10.57
C ALA A 19 18.78 5.91 11.57
N ALA A 20 17.48 6.05 11.32
CA ALA A 20 16.45 5.63 12.27
C ALA A 20 15.30 4.91 11.59
N THR A 21 14.58 4.12 12.35
CA THR A 21 13.30 3.52 11.97
C THR A 21 12.24 3.98 12.97
N PHE A 22 11.07 4.33 12.47
CA PHE A 22 9.97 4.85 13.27
C PHE A 22 8.71 4.03 13.03
N ASP A 23 7.80 4.04 14.00
CA ASP A 23 6.45 3.52 13.80
C ASP A 23 5.74 4.26 12.66
N GLY A 24 5.47 3.56 11.57
CA GLY A 24 4.91 4.13 10.35
C GLY A 24 3.53 4.75 10.56
N THR A 25 2.71 4.19 11.44
CA THR A 25 1.39 4.72 11.77
C THR A 25 1.50 6.07 12.46
N ASN A 26 2.46 6.19 13.38
CA ASN A 26 2.68 7.45 14.10
C ASN A 26 3.22 8.54 13.15
N ILE A 27 4.16 8.19 12.28
CA ILE A 27 4.67 9.12 11.25
C ILE A 27 3.53 9.60 10.36
N ARG A 28 2.68 8.71 9.86
CA ARG A 28 1.53 9.06 9.03
C ARG A 28 0.56 10.00 9.72
N LYS A 29 0.23 9.72 10.98
CA LYS A 29 -0.66 10.58 11.78
C LYS A 29 -0.04 11.96 12.03
N SER A 30 1.25 11.99 12.35
CA SER A 30 1.98 13.23 12.64
C SER A 30 2.10 14.11 11.43
N THR A 31 2.51 13.59 10.28
CA THR A 31 2.62 14.34 9.03
C THR A 31 1.28 14.94 8.58
N LYS A 32 0.20 14.17 8.74
CA LYS A 32 -1.15 14.65 8.46
C LYS A 32 -1.58 15.76 9.41
N LYS A 33 -1.26 15.63 10.70
CA LYS A 33 -1.62 16.62 11.72
C LYS A 33 -0.92 17.96 11.51
N ILE A 34 0.35 17.94 11.11
CA ILE A 34 1.14 19.16 10.87
C ILE A 34 1.06 19.68 9.42
N GLY A 35 0.38 18.94 8.52
CA GLY A 35 0.26 19.29 7.12
C GLY A 35 1.57 19.27 6.33
N LEU A 36 2.60 18.55 6.82
CA LEU A 36 3.93 18.49 6.20
C LEU A 36 4.31 17.07 5.85
N ARG A 37 4.47 16.80 4.57
CA ARG A 37 4.99 15.53 4.04
C ARG A 37 6.34 15.76 3.39
N THR A 38 7.32 14.92 3.75
CA THR A 38 8.66 14.88 3.18
C THR A 38 8.93 13.52 2.55
N ASP A 39 9.98 13.40 1.73
CA ASP A 39 10.40 12.10 1.18
C ASP A 39 10.75 11.10 2.28
N ALA A 40 11.43 11.57 3.34
CA ALA A 40 11.74 10.76 4.51
C ALA A 40 10.46 10.25 5.20
N SER A 41 9.49 11.13 5.46
CA SER A 41 8.23 10.72 6.08
C SER A 41 7.44 9.74 5.20
N GLY A 42 7.49 9.91 3.88
CA GLY A 42 6.87 9.01 2.92
C GLY A 42 7.48 7.59 2.92
N LYS A 43 8.76 7.47 3.25
CA LYS A 43 9.45 6.18 3.43
C LYS A 43 9.19 5.59 4.81
N PHE A 44 9.32 6.37 5.87
CA PHE A 44 9.07 5.92 7.24
C PHE A 44 7.63 5.43 7.47
N GLU A 45 6.62 6.08 6.85
CA GLU A 45 5.21 5.66 7.00
C GLU A 45 4.92 4.27 6.40
N LYS A 46 5.75 3.82 5.44
CA LYS A 46 5.63 2.50 4.81
C LYS A 46 6.34 1.39 5.59
N GLY A 47 7.13 1.75 6.58
CA GLY A 47 8.00 0.87 7.31
C GLY A 47 9.37 0.74 6.64
N LEU A 48 10.41 0.83 7.44
CA LEU A 48 11.80 0.54 7.07
C LEU A 48 12.30 -0.60 7.95
N ASP A 49 13.24 -1.37 7.42
CA ASP A 49 13.88 -2.42 8.18
C ASP A 49 14.87 -1.82 9.18
N PRO A 50 14.67 -2.03 10.49
CA PRO A 50 15.61 -1.56 11.51
C PRO A 50 17.00 -2.14 11.38
N GLU A 51 17.13 -3.38 10.89
CA GLU A 51 18.43 -4.06 10.71
C GLU A 51 19.32 -3.35 9.67
N LEU A 52 18.73 -2.57 8.74
CA LEU A 52 19.47 -1.82 7.73
C LEU A 52 20.02 -0.47 8.23
N ALA A 53 19.66 -0.01 9.42
CA ALA A 53 20.05 1.32 9.90
C ALA A 53 21.57 1.47 10.01
N LEU A 54 22.25 0.48 10.59
CA LEU A 54 23.71 0.49 10.75
C LEU A 54 24.42 0.37 9.41
N GLU A 55 23.95 -0.49 8.52
CA GLU A 55 24.51 -0.63 7.17
C GLU A 55 24.37 0.66 6.35
N ALA A 56 23.21 1.28 6.41
CA ALA A 56 22.96 2.56 5.75
C ALA A 56 23.87 3.68 6.30
N MET A 57 24.09 3.71 7.61
CA MET A 57 25.01 4.65 8.25
C MET A 57 26.44 4.43 7.79
N ASN A 58 26.91 3.20 7.80
CA ASN A 58 28.25 2.86 7.33
C ASN A 58 28.44 3.26 5.85
N ARG A 59 27.42 3.02 5.01
CA ARG A 59 27.46 3.43 3.60
C ARG A 59 27.49 4.96 3.43
N ALA A 60 26.75 5.68 4.26
CA ALA A 60 26.78 7.15 4.25
C ALA A 60 28.19 7.68 4.61
N CYS A 61 28.79 7.13 5.65
CA CYS A 61 30.16 7.47 6.06
C CYS A 61 31.19 7.18 4.95
N ASP A 62 31.13 5.99 4.36
CA ASP A 62 31.98 5.58 3.24
C ASP A 62 31.87 6.54 2.03
N LEU A 63 30.65 6.97 1.70
CA LEU A 63 30.43 7.94 0.61
C LEU A 63 31.01 9.32 0.93
N ILE A 64 30.94 9.78 2.15
CA ILE A 64 31.54 11.06 2.57
C ILE A 64 33.05 11.07 2.33
N GLU A 65 33.74 9.98 2.71
CA GLU A 65 35.18 9.83 2.50
C GLU A 65 35.53 9.68 1.03
N GLN A 66 34.80 8.82 0.29
CA GLN A 66 35.03 8.62 -1.14
C GLN A 66 34.85 9.90 -1.97
N LEU A 67 33.91 10.75 -1.62
CA LEU A 67 33.65 12.02 -2.28
C LEU A 67 34.60 13.15 -1.81
N GLY A 68 35.43 12.91 -0.80
CA GLY A 68 36.26 13.94 -0.19
C GLY A 68 35.45 15.07 0.45
N ALA A 69 34.22 14.79 0.87
CA ALA A 69 33.31 15.77 1.44
C ALA A 69 33.59 16.07 2.92
N GLY A 70 34.33 15.19 3.60
CA GLY A 70 34.69 15.33 5.01
C GLY A 70 35.47 14.14 5.53
N GLU A 71 35.81 14.19 6.80
CA GLU A 71 36.45 13.09 7.54
C GLU A 71 35.43 12.52 8.53
N VAL A 72 35.32 11.19 8.58
CA VAL A 72 34.45 10.50 9.54
C VAL A 72 35.17 10.43 10.90
N VAL A 73 34.60 11.06 11.90
CA VAL A 73 35.08 10.99 13.27
C VAL A 73 34.56 9.73 13.93
N GLY A 74 35.40 8.99 14.61
CA GLY A 74 35.06 7.72 15.25
C GLY A 74 34.01 7.87 16.36
N GLY A 75 33.25 6.83 16.54
CA GLY A 75 32.20 6.71 17.55
C GLY A 75 30.81 6.59 16.93
N VAL A 76 30.12 5.48 17.23
CA VAL A 76 28.74 5.23 16.85
C VAL A 76 27.90 5.13 18.11
N VAL A 77 26.76 5.80 18.13
CA VAL A 77 25.72 5.57 19.14
C VAL A 77 24.64 4.73 18.45
N ASP A 78 24.52 3.49 18.87
CA ASP A 78 23.51 2.57 18.36
C ASP A 78 22.56 2.21 19.51
N ILE A 79 21.28 2.50 19.32
CA ILE A 79 20.20 2.20 20.28
C ILE A 79 19.17 1.35 19.57
N TYR A 80 19.13 0.07 19.91
CA TYR A 80 18.23 -0.90 19.32
C TYR A 80 17.59 -1.76 20.40
N ASP A 81 16.54 -1.22 21.03
CA ASP A 81 15.93 -1.80 22.24
C ASP A 81 15.08 -3.04 21.94
N GLU A 82 14.44 -3.07 20.76
CA GLU A 82 13.55 -4.16 20.35
C GLU A 82 13.99 -4.76 19.00
N PRO A 83 14.93 -5.70 19.00
CA PRO A 83 15.40 -6.37 17.79
C PRO A 83 14.27 -7.11 17.06
N VAL A 84 14.18 -6.90 15.74
CA VAL A 84 13.18 -7.55 14.90
C VAL A 84 13.55 -9.01 14.66
N SER A 85 12.65 -9.93 14.96
CA SER A 85 12.82 -11.35 14.63
C SER A 85 12.38 -11.63 13.20
N LYS A 86 13.12 -12.50 12.49
CA LYS A 86 12.72 -13.02 11.19
C LYS A 86 11.39 -13.77 11.31
N LYS A 87 10.43 -13.46 10.43
CA LYS A 87 9.15 -14.17 10.37
C LYS A 87 9.36 -15.58 9.81
N ARG A 88 8.52 -16.50 10.26
CA ARG A 88 8.47 -17.87 9.76
C ARG A 88 7.10 -18.15 9.17
N ILE A 89 7.05 -18.71 7.96
CA ILE A 89 5.82 -19.04 7.24
C ILE A 89 5.94 -20.49 6.80
N SER A 90 4.91 -21.31 7.04
CA SER A 90 4.88 -22.70 6.57
C SER A 90 5.02 -22.77 5.06
N PHE A 91 5.85 -23.68 4.57
CA PHE A 91 6.05 -23.88 3.14
C PHE A 91 5.06 -24.90 2.59
N GLU A 92 4.08 -24.42 1.82
CA GLU A 92 2.98 -25.24 1.30
C GLU A 92 2.88 -25.17 -0.25
N PRO A 93 3.78 -25.82 -1.00
CA PRO A 93 3.83 -25.74 -2.46
C PRO A 93 2.51 -26.09 -3.16
N ASP A 94 1.81 -27.11 -2.68
CA ASP A 94 0.53 -27.54 -3.27
C ASP A 94 -0.54 -26.47 -3.13
N LYS A 95 -0.55 -25.75 -2.00
CA LYS A 95 -1.48 -24.66 -1.76
C LYS A 95 -1.20 -23.46 -2.67
N TYR A 96 0.08 -23.16 -2.89
CA TYR A 96 0.47 -22.07 -3.81
C TYR A 96 0.08 -22.42 -5.25
N ASN A 97 0.37 -23.64 -5.69
CA ASN A 97 -0.05 -24.13 -7.01
C ASN A 97 -1.58 -24.12 -7.19
N ALA A 98 -2.33 -24.55 -6.17
CA ALA A 98 -3.78 -24.52 -6.21
C ALA A 98 -4.33 -23.09 -6.31
N LEU A 99 -3.73 -22.13 -5.59
CA LEU A 99 -4.12 -20.73 -5.64
C LEU A 99 -3.83 -20.11 -7.02
N LEU A 100 -2.69 -20.42 -7.60
CA LEU A 100 -2.23 -19.85 -8.88
C LEU A 100 -2.77 -20.59 -10.11
N GLY A 101 -3.29 -21.81 -9.95
CA GLY A 101 -3.65 -22.67 -11.08
C GLY A 101 -2.43 -23.17 -11.86
N THR A 102 -1.31 -23.38 -11.18
CA THR A 102 -0.01 -23.79 -11.75
C THR A 102 0.42 -25.17 -11.24
N ASN A 103 1.57 -25.64 -11.74
CA ASN A 103 2.22 -26.87 -11.27
C ASN A 103 3.73 -26.67 -11.20
N VAL A 104 4.16 -25.63 -10.47
CA VAL A 104 5.57 -25.32 -10.25
C VAL A 104 6.15 -26.32 -9.24
N SER A 105 7.34 -26.85 -9.52
CA SER A 105 7.99 -27.82 -8.64
C SER A 105 8.45 -27.17 -7.33
N LYS A 106 8.58 -27.97 -6.28
CA LYS A 106 9.13 -27.54 -4.99
C LYS A 106 10.55 -26.96 -5.18
N GLU A 107 11.37 -27.61 -5.98
CA GLU A 107 12.74 -27.24 -6.28
C GLU A 107 12.82 -25.87 -6.96
N ASP A 108 11.94 -25.62 -7.93
CA ASP A 108 11.88 -24.33 -8.62
C ASP A 108 11.46 -23.22 -7.65
N MET A 109 10.43 -23.46 -6.84
CA MET A 109 10.00 -22.49 -5.81
C MET A 109 11.13 -22.15 -4.85
N LEU A 110 11.86 -23.14 -4.35
CA LEU A 110 13.00 -22.94 -3.47
C LEU A 110 14.13 -22.15 -4.17
N SER A 111 14.34 -22.38 -5.48
CA SER A 111 15.29 -21.61 -6.26
C SER A 111 14.89 -20.13 -6.36
N TYR A 112 13.59 -19.84 -6.49
CA TYR A 112 13.07 -18.46 -6.48
C TYR A 112 13.27 -17.79 -5.13
N PHE A 113 12.94 -18.48 -4.05
CA PHE A 113 13.10 -17.95 -2.69
C PHE A 113 14.55 -17.67 -2.34
N LYS A 114 15.48 -18.51 -2.76
CA LYS A 114 16.91 -18.27 -2.59
C LYS A 114 17.36 -16.94 -3.23
N ARG A 115 16.82 -16.58 -4.38
CA ARG A 115 17.11 -15.30 -5.05
C ARG A 115 16.52 -14.09 -4.33
N LEU A 116 15.54 -14.33 -3.46
CA LEU A 116 14.90 -13.34 -2.60
C LEU A 116 15.48 -13.29 -1.18
N GLU A 117 16.55 -14.04 -0.93
CA GLU A 117 17.16 -14.20 0.38
C GLU A 117 16.19 -14.80 1.42
N VAL A 118 15.15 -15.47 0.98
CA VAL A 118 14.26 -16.27 1.84
C VAL A 118 14.90 -17.63 2.06
N GLU A 119 15.22 -17.92 3.30
CA GLU A 119 15.82 -19.19 3.70
C GLU A 119 14.74 -20.27 3.89
N TYR A 120 15.08 -21.52 3.64
CA TYR A 120 14.19 -22.66 3.90
C TYR A 120 14.76 -23.54 5.00
N ASP A 121 13.99 -23.71 6.05
CA ASP A 121 14.29 -24.65 7.14
C ASP A 121 13.60 -25.98 6.88
N GLU A 122 14.38 -26.96 6.43
CA GLU A 122 13.86 -28.29 6.09
C GLU A 122 13.31 -29.03 7.32
N ALA A 123 13.88 -28.79 8.51
CA ALA A 123 13.47 -29.49 9.73
C ALA A 123 12.07 -29.10 10.21
N SER A 124 11.73 -27.82 10.07
CA SER A 124 10.39 -27.28 10.44
C SER A 124 9.45 -27.16 9.24
N ASN A 125 9.95 -27.32 8.01
CA ASN A 125 9.23 -27.05 6.77
C ASN A 125 8.71 -25.61 6.69
N GLU A 126 9.55 -24.64 7.06
CA GLU A 126 9.20 -23.23 7.09
C GLU A 126 10.13 -22.40 6.21
N LEU A 127 9.58 -21.32 5.68
CA LEU A 127 10.32 -20.23 5.06
C LEU A 127 10.68 -19.19 6.12
N ILE A 128 11.94 -18.80 6.18
CA ILE A 128 12.45 -17.76 7.07
C ILE A 128 12.59 -16.47 6.26
N ILE A 129 11.73 -15.51 6.58
CA ILE A 129 11.59 -14.27 5.82
C ILE A 129 12.61 -13.25 6.31
N PRO A 130 13.43 -12.66 5.42
CA PRO A 130 14.34 -11.60 5.80
C PRO A 130 13.57 -10.36 6.28
N THR A 131 14.16 -9.63 7.21
CA THR A 131 13.52 -8.49 7.89
C THR A 131 13.11 -7.36 6.96
N PHE A 132 13.84 -7.18 5.86
CA PHE A 132 13.53 -6.17 4.84
C PHE A 132 12.28 -6.50 3.98
N ARG A 133 11.82 -7.76 3.96
CA ARG A 133 10.59 -8.19 3.28
C ARG A 133 9.40 -8.13 4.23
N GLN A 134 9.04 -6.93 4.63
CA GLN A 134 7.92 -6.69 5.54
C GLN A 134 6.55 -6.99 4.91
N ASP A 135 6.49 -7.08 3.61
CA ASP A 135 5.32 -7.43 2.79
C ASP A 135 4.95 -8.92 2.88
N LEU A 136 5.91 -9.82 3.10
CA LEU A 136 5.68 -11.25 3.17
C LEU A 136 5.15 -11.65 4.56
N ASN A 137 3.84 -11.86 4.65
CA ASN A 137 3.17 -12.14 5.92
C ASN A 137 2.32 -13.41 5.91
N ARG A 138 1.91 -13.88 4.75
CA ARG A 138 0.95 -15.00 4.59
C ARG A 138 1.19 -15.74 3.28
N ASP A 139 0.53 -16.88 3.14
CA ASP A 139 0.66 -17.77 1.98
C ASP A 139 0.40 -17.10 0.63
N ALA A 140 -0.54 -16.15 0.60
CA ALA A 140 -0.85 -15.42 -0.62
C ALA A 140 0.32 -14.55 -1.09
N ASP A 141 1.07 -13.97 -0.14
CA ASP A 141 2.24 -13.15 -0.44
C ASP A 141 3.40 -14.03 -0.97
N ILE A 142 3.53 -15.24 -0.43
CA ILE A 142 4.50 -16.24 -0.92
C ILE A 142 4.11 -16.74 -2.32
N ALA A 143 2.82 -17.01 -2.53
CA ALA A 143 2.32 -17.42 -3.84
C ALA A 143 2.51 -16.32 -4.90
N GLU A 144 2.38 -15.04 -4.54
CA GLU A 144 2.68 -13.92 -5.42
C GLU A 144 4.13 -13.95 -5.91
N GLU A 145 5.09 -14.22 -5.01
CA GLU A 145 6.49 -14.34 -5.39
C GLU A 145 6.72 -15.52 -6.35
N VAL A 146 6.07 -16.65 -6.10
CA VAL A 146 6.12 -17.79 -7.03
C VAL A 146 5.57 -17.39 -8.40
N ALA A 147 4.42 -16.72 -8.45
CA ALA A 147 3.79 -16.26 -9.69
C ALA A 147 4.70 -15.29 -10.46
N ARG A 148 5.32 -14.36 -9.75
CA ARG A 148 6.22 -13.35 -10.33
C ARG A 148 7.46 -13.97 -10.97
N PHE A 149 8.09 -14.96 -10.31
CA PHE A 149 9.26 -15.65 -10.85
C PHE A 149 8.91 -16.67 -11.93
N PHE A 150 7.78 -17.34 -11.81
CA PHE A 150 7.26 -18.22 -12.85
C PHE A 150 6.88 -17.44 -14.13
N GLY A 151 6.44 -16.21 -13.95
CA GLY A 151 5.98 -15.31 -15.00
C GLY A 151 4.45 -15.36 -15.16
N TYR A 152 3.82 -14.21 -14.99
CA TYR A 152 2.34 -14.11 -15.10
C TYR A 152 1.81 -14.58 -16.45
N ASP A 153 2.55 -14.38 -17.53
CA ASP A 153 2.15 -14.83 -18.88
C ASP A 153 2.12 -16.36 -19.03
N ASN A 154 2.81 -17.08 -18.13
CA ASN A 154 2.83 -18.54 -18.10
C ASN A 154 1.66 -19.13 -17.28
N ILE A 155 0.91 -18.30 -16.55
CA ILE A 155 -0.25 -18.76 -15.79
C ILE A 155 -1.44 -18.94 -16.74
N PRO A 156 -2.04 -20.15 -16.82
CA PRO A 156 -3.11 -20.41 -17.77
C PRO A 156 -4.38 -19.63 -17.40
N THR A 157 -5.02 -19.06 -18.41
CA THR A 157 -6.34 -18.44 -18.25
C THR A 157 -7.39 -19.55 -18.10
N THR A 158 -8.14 -19.51 -17.01
CA THR A 158 -9.20 -20.47 -16.71
C THR A 158 -10.54 -19.76 -16.58
N LEU A 159 -11.63 -20.50 -16.86
CA LEU A 159 -12.98 -20.01 -16.58
C LEU A 159 -13.29 -20.17 -15.10
N PRO A 160 -14.00 -19.22 -14.49
CA PRO A 160 -14.46 -19.37 -13.11
C PRO A 160 -15.39 -20.59 -12.98
N HIS A 161 -15.19 -21.37 -11.93
CA HIS A 161 -16.06 -22.46 -11.55
C HIS A 161 -16.86 -22.08 -10.31
N GLY A 162 -18.18 -22.31 -10.36
CA GLY A 162 -19.06 -22.05 -9.22
C GLY A 162 -20.43 -22.69 -9.47
N GLU A 163 -21.18 -22.87 -8.40
CA GLU A 163 -22.56 -23.30 -8.50
C GLU A 163 -23.39 -22.19 -9.15
N ALA A 164 -24.13 -22.53 -10.21
CA ALA A 164 -25.05 -21.61 -10.84
C ALA A 164 -26.26 -21.41 -9.90
N THR A 165 -26.44 -20.20 -9.40
CA THR A 165 -27.62 -19.82 -8.64
C THR A 165 -28.58 -19.06 -9.53
N ALA A 166 -29.86 -19.37 -9.45
CA ALA A 166 -30.91 -18.60 -10.15
C ALA A 166 -31.06 -17.24 -9.48
N GLY A 167 -30.44 -16.22 -10.06
CA GLY A 167 -30.65 -14.83 -9.63
C GLY A 167 -32.10 -14.40 -9.85
N LYS A 168 -32.67 -13.69 -8.89
CA LYS A 168 -34.02 -13.09 -9.03
C LYS A 168 -33.90 -11.58 -8.74
N LYS A 169 -34.53 -10.79 -9.59
CA LYS A 169 -34.71 -9.37 -9.30
C LYS A 169 -35.63 -9.19 -8.11
N SER A 170 -35.30 -8.26 -7.22
CA SER A 170 -36.19 -7.83 -6.14
C SER A 170 -37.52 -7.27 -6.70
N PHE A 171 -38.52 -7.16 -5.86
CA PHE A 171 -39.77 -6.52 -6.28
C PHE A 171 -39.53 -5.09 -6.75
N SER A 172 -38.75 -4.32 -6.01
CA SER A 172 -38.36 -2.94 -6.37
C SER A 172 -37.71 -2.87 -7.76
N ALA A 173 -36.68 -3.70 -7.99
CA ALA A 173 -35.99 -3.71 -9.30
C ALA A 173 -36.93 -4.09 -10.47
N ARG A 174 -37.93 -4.94 -10.23
CA ARG A 174 -38.94 -5.25 -11.27
C ARG A 174 -39.86 -4.08 -11.52
N VAL A 175 -40.25 -3.35 -10.47
CA VAL A 175 -41.07 -2.13 -10.63
C VAL A 175 -40.32 -1.07 -11.41
N GLU A 176 -39.03 -0.86 -11.09
CA GLU A 176 -38.17 0.07 -11.82
C GLU A 176 -38.06 -0.30 -13.30
N ASP A 177 -37.81 -1.57 -13.63
CA ASP A 177 -37.79 -2.02 -15.03
C ASP A 177 -39.11 -1.71 -15.76
N VAL A 178 -40.25 -1.96 -15.11
CA VAL A 178 -41.58 -1.68 -15.73
C VAL A 178 -41.76 -0.19 -15.96
N VAL A 179 -41.41 0.65 -15.00
CA VAL A 179 -41.52 2.11 -15.12
C VAL A 179 -40.61 2.63 -16.23
N MET A 180 -39.37 2.14 -16.29
CA MET A 180 -38.41 2.51 -17.35
C MET A 180 -38.94 2.11 -18.73
N ASN A 181 -39.42 0.88 -18.90
CA ASN A 181 -40.00 0.43 -20.18
C ASN A 181 -41.21 1.26 -20.61
N ILE A 182 -42.11 1.61 -19.68
CA ILE A 182 -43.27 2.47 -19.98
C ILE A 182 -42.80 3.88 -20.40
N ALA A 183 -41.78 4.43 -19.70
CA ALA A 183 -41.24 5.73 -20.06
C ALA A 183 -40.63 5.72 -21.48
N GLU A 184 -39.83 4.72 -21.82
CA GLU A 184 -39.24 4.56 -23.14
C GLU A 184 -40.32 4.46 -24.24
N GLN A 185 -41.36 3.66 -24.02
CA GLN A 185 -42.49 3.52 -24.96
C GLN A 185 -43.26 4.85 -25.16
N ASN A 186 -43.16 5.77 -24.21
CA ASN A 186 -43.77 7.11 -24.31
C ASN A 186 -42.76 8.16 -24.84
N GLY A 187 -41.60 7.75 -25.36
CA GLY A 187 -40.66 8.64 -26.02
C GLY A 187 -39.64 9.31 -25.08
N PHE A 188 -39.52 8.87 -23.83
CA PHE A 188 -38.47 9.36 -22.94
C PHE A 188 -37.15 8.64 -23.23
N CYS A 189 -36.05 9.34 -23.06
CA CYS A 189 -34.70 8.79 -23.14
C CYS A 189 -34.09 8.66 -21.73
N GLY A 190 -33.36 7.56 -21.49
CA GLY A 190 -32.60 7.38 -20.26
C GLY A 190 -31.40 8.34 -20.20
N GLY A 191 -31.20 8.94 -19.04
CA GLY A 191 -30.04 9.78 -18.76
C GLY A 191 -29.31 9.31 -17.52
N MET A 192 -27.98 9.45 -17.52
CA MET A 192 -27.16 9.27 -16.33
C MET A 192 -26.66 10.61 -15.84
N CYS A 193 -26.92 10.91 -14.57
CA CYS A 193 -26.44 12.11 -13.90
C CYS A 193 -25.37 11.75 -12.88
N TYR A 194 -24.52 12.72 -12.53
CA TYR A 194 -23.60 12.55 -11.40
C TYR A 194 -24.38 12.46 -10.08
N SER A 195 -23.85 11.68 -9.15
CA SER A 195 -24.43 11.53 -7.81
C SER A 195 -24.09 12.68 -6.88
N PHE A 196 -23.09 13.47 -7.23
CA PHE A 196 -22.61 14.63 -6.49
C PHE A 196 -22.80 15.87 -7.35
N GLU A 197 -23.29 16.92 -6.73
CA GLU A 197 -23.56 18.20 -7.35
C GLU A 197 -23.22 19.35 -6.41
N SER A 198 -22.88 20.51 -6.98
CA SER A 198 -22.65 21.72 -6.22
C SER A 198 -23.95 22.21 -5.55
N PRO A 199 -23.88 22.68 -4.29
CA PRO A 199 -25.02 23.37 -3.67
C PRO A 199 -25.58 24.52 -4.49
N LYS A 200 -24.80 25.14 -5.38
CA LYS A 200 -25.23 26.18 -6.33
C LYS A 200 -26.30 25.69 -7.31
N VAL A 201 -26.46 24.35 -7.49
CA VAL A 201 -27.52 23.79 -8.36
C VAL A 201 -28.91 24.19 -7.90
N PHE A 202 -29.13 24.32 -6.58
CA PHE A 202 -30.42 24.69 -6.03
C PHE A 202 -30.83 26.09 -6.44
N ASP A 203 -29.88 27.03 -6.54
CA ASP A 203 -30.11 28.38 -7.02
C ASP A 203 -30.37 28.41 -8.54
N LYS A 204 -29.60 27.61 -9.30
CA LYS A 204 -29.83 27.44 -10.76
C LYS A 204 -31.25 26.90 -11.07
N LEU A 205 -31.75 26.01 -10.20
CA LEU A 205 -33.09 25.46 -10.30
C LEU A 205 -34.18 26.40 -9.75
N LEU A 206 -33.78 27.56 -9.20
CA LEU A 206 -34.70 28.54 -8.59
C LEU A 206 -35.54 27.94 -7.44
N LEU A 207 -34.98 26.99 -6.72
CA LEU A 207 -35.67 26.41 -5.58
C LEU A 207 -35.78 27.43 -4.42
N PRO A 208 -36.93 27.50 -3.74
CA PRO A 208 -37.10 28.33 -2.55
C PRO A 208 -36.07 28.00 -1.46
N ASP A 209 -35.69 28.98 -0.64
CA ASP A 209 -34.70 28.79 0.42
C ASP A 209 -35.09 27.74 1.46
N ASN A 210 -36.38 27.54 1.65
CA ASN A 210 -36.95 26.55 2.57
C ASN A 210 -37.27 25.20 1.93
N ASP A 211 -36.84 24.96 0.69
CA ASP A 211 -37.08 23.68 0.01
C ASP A 211 -36.31 22.55 0.68
N GLN A 212 -36.95 21.39 0.85
CA GLN A 212 -36.35 20.21 1.46
C GLN A 212 -35.15 19.67 0.68
N LEU A 213 -35.11 19.85 -0.62
CA LEU A 213 -33.99 19.43 -1.46
C LEU A 213 -32.69 20.17 -1.14
N ARG A 214 -32.78 21.38 -0.55
CA ARG A 214 -31.59 22.12 -0.07
C ARG A 214 -30.95 21.50 1.17
N GLN A 215 -31.60 20.54 1.83
CA GLN A 215 -31.05 19.80 2.98
C GLN A 215 -30.18 18.62 2.51
N ALA A 216 -29.33 18.85 1.54
CA ALA A 216 -28.42 17.83 1.02
C ALA A 216 -27.28 17.54 2.02
N ILE A 217 -26.76 16.32 1.98
CA ILE A 217 -25.55 15.93 2.72
C ILE A 217 -24.35 16.60 2.06
N VAL A 218 -23.62 17.41 2.81
CA VAL A 218 -22.43 18.10 2.32
C VAL A 218 -21.17 17.25 2.57
N ILE A 219 -20.37 17.06 1.51
CA ILE A 219 -19.09 16.35 1.61
C ILE A 219 -18.09 17.26 2.33
N ALA A 220 -17.41 16.74 3.35
CA ALA A 220 -16.47 17.52 4.17
C ALA A 220 -15.20 17.95 3.38
N ASN A 221 -14.83 17.19 2.36
CA ASN A 221 -13.66 17.44 1.50
C ASN A 221 -14.03 17.19 0.03
N PRO A 222 -14.79 18.12 -0.59
CA PRO A 222 -15.24 17.98 -1.98
C PRO A 222 -14.05 17.90 -2.95
N LEU A 223 -14.26 17.29 -4.12
CA LEU A 223 -13.24 17.13 -5.16
C LEU A 223 -13.07 18.38 -6.03
N GLY A 224 -13.98 19.33 -5.95
CA GLY A 224 -13.99 20.56 -6.74
C GLY A 224 -14.26 21.79 -5.87
N GLU A 225 -14.38 22.95 -6.53
CA GLU A 225 -14.78 24.22 -5.89
C GLU A 225 -16.25 24.25 -5.47
N ASP A 226 -16.95 23.21 -5.81
CA ASP A 226 -18.38 23.07 -5.67
C ASP A 226 -18.76 22.25 -4.43
#